data_f91cf38d04494307481e8f8ee566d00f
#
_entry.id   f91cf38d04494307481e8f8ee566d00f
#
_cell.length_a   1.000
_cell.length_b   1.000
_cell.length_c   1.000
_cell.angle_alpha   90.00
_cell.angle_beta   90.00
_cell.angle_gamma   90.00
#
_symmetry.space_group_name_H-M   'P 1'
#
loop_
_entity.id
_entity.type
_entity.pdbx_description
1 polymer ?
#
loop_
_entity_poly.entity_id
_entity_poly.type
_entity_poly.pdbx_seq_one_letter_code
_entity_poly.pdbx_strand_id
1 'polypeptide(L)'
;MSSERRTNERDAYRLLYAGFVAAPIIAGFDKFTDKLGNWDRYLADDVAAKLPVQRHTFMQAVGLIEMAAGMLVAAKPKWGGYVVGAWLGGIVANLWMKPQYRDIALRDVGLALGALALARLSADEMPQGA
;
A
#
# COMPACT_ATOMS: atom_id res chain seq x y z
N MET A 1 20.79 20.13 13.51
CA MET A 1 20.18 19.87 12.19
C MET A 1 19.84 21.20 11.55
N SER A 2 20.18 21.38 10.27
CA SER A 2 19.92 22.62 9.57
C SER A 2 18.42 22.79 9.28
N SER A 3 18.00 24.03 9.07
CA SER A 3 16.60 24.32 8.72
C SER A 3 16.26 23.77 7.34
N GLU A 4 17.18 23.75 6.40
CA GLU A 4 16.98 23.14 5.09
C GLU A 4 16.69 21.65 5.21
N ARG A 5 17.44 20.94 6.05
CA ARG A 5 17.23 19.51 6.24
C ARG A 5 15.85 19.22 6.82
N ARG A 6 15.41 20.02 7.79
CA ARG A 6 14.06 19.86 8.36
C ARG A 6 12.99 20.13 7.33
N THR A 7 13.18 21.13 6.47
CA THR A 7 12.24 21.43 5.41
C THR A 7 12.15 20.27 4.43
N ASN A 8 13.28 19.71 4.02
CA ASN A 8 13.32 18.60 3.10
C ASN A 8 12.69 17.35 3.70
N GLU A 9 12.93 17.07 4.96
CA GLU A 9 12.30 15.93 5.65
C GLU A 9 10.80 16.10 5.72
N ARG A 10 10.33 17.32 5.98
CA ARG A 10 8.89 17.60 6.01
C ARG A 10 8.27 17.45 4.63
N ASP A 11 8.94 17.90 3.59
CA ASP A 11 8.46 17.75 2.23
C ASP A 11 8.39 16.27 1.83
N ALA A 12 9.42 15.49 2.18
CA ALA A 12 9.42 14.06 1.93
C ALA A 12 8.27 13.37 2.66
N TYR A 13 8.04 13.74 3.91
CA TYR A 13 6.93 13.22 4.69
C TYR A 13 5.59 13.51 3.99
N ARG A 14 5.39 14.75 3.56
CA ARG A 14 4.13 15.14 2.91
C ARG A 14 3.89 14.42 1.60
N LEU A 15 4.94 14.22 0.81
CA LEU A 15 4.84 13.48 -0.45
C LEU A 15 4.45 12.03 -0.19
N LEU A 16 5.11 11.38 0.75
CA LEU A 16 4.81 10.00 1.11
C LEU A 16 3.40 9.88 1.70
N TYR A 17 3.04 10.81 2.57
CA TYR A 17 1.71 10.84 3.17
C TYR A 17 0.63 10.92 2.09
N ALA A 18 0.74 11.89 1.19
CA ALA A 18 -0.24 12.07 0.12
C ALA A 18 -0.34 10.82 -0.75
N GLY A 19 0.81 10.25 -1.14
CA GLY A 19 0.85 9.07 -1.99
C GLY A 19 0.24 7.84 -1.33
N PHE A 20 0.59 7.59 -0.08
CA PHE A 20 0.12 6.38 0.62
C PHE A 20 -1.29 6.52 1.19
N VAL A 21 -1.85 7.72 1.23
CA VAL A 21 -3.28 7.90 1.46
C VAL A 21 -4.05 7.66 0.15
N ALA A 22 -3.63 8.33 -0.92
CA ALA A 22 -4.36 8.32 -2.18
C ALA A 22 -4.29 6.97 -2.90
N ALA A 23 -3.11 6.39 -3.01
CA ALA A 23 -2.93 5.19 -3.83
C ALA A 23 -3.73 3.98 -3.35
N PRO A 24 -3.72 3.61 -2.06
CA PRO A 24 -4.55 2.49 -1.60
C PRO A 24 -6.05 2.75 -1.76
N ILE A 25 -6.49 3.98 -1.54
CA ILE A 25 -7.91 4.33 -1.67
C ILE A 25 -8.33 4.22 -3.14
N ILE A 26 -7.54 4.78 -4.06
CA ILE A 26 -7.83 4.74 -5.48
C ILE A 26 -7.79 3.29 -5.99
N ALA A 27 -6.74 2.55 -5.67
CA ALA A 27 -6.59 1.17 -6.11
C ALA A 27 -7.68 0.28 -5.53
N GLY A 28 -8.00 0.46 -4.24
CA GLY A 28 -9.05 -0.30 -3.59
C GLY A 28 -10.41 -0.03 -4.22
N PHE A 29 -10.73 1.22 -4.47
CA PHE A 29 -11.98 1.59 -5.14
C PHE A 29 -12.04 1.02 -6.54
N ASP A 30 -10.93 1.06 -7.29
CA ASP A 30 -10.90 0.57 -8.66
C ASP A 30 -11.13 -0.94 -8.76
N LYS A 31 -10.91 -1.69 -7.70
CA LYS A 31 -11.23 -3.12 -7.68
C LYS A 31 -12.73 -3.38 -7.83
N PHE A 32 -13.55 -2.36 -7.62
CA PHE A 32 -14.99 -2.43 -7.87
C PHE A 32 -15.38 -1.93 -9.25
N THR A 33 -14.54 -1.12 -9.90
CA THR A 33 -14.86 -0.48 -11.19
C THR A 33 -14.06 -1.04 -12.36
N ASP A 34 -12.88 -1.59 -12.10
CA ASP A 34 -11.95 -2.14 -13.11
C ASP A 34 -11.61 -1.15 -14.23
N LYS A 35 -11.61 0.15 -13.93
CA LYS A 35 -11.28 1.18 -14.90
C LYS A 35 -9.80 1.28 -15.20
N LEU A 36 -8.95 1.03 -14.19
CA LEU A 36 -7.50 1.05 -14.35
C LEU A 36 -6.97 -0.28 -14.88
N GLY A 37 -7.71 -1.36 -14.67
CA GLY A 37 -7.30 -2.67 -15.13
C GLY A 37 -8.13 -3.76 -14.49
N ASN A 38 -7.85 -5.00 -14.88
CA ASN A 38 -8.47 -6.16 -14.27
C ASN A 38 -7.56 -6.70 -13.16
N TRP A 39 -7.90 -6.38 -11.94
CA TRP A 39 -7.09 -6.73 -10.78
C TRP A 39 -7.08 -8.22 -10.46
N ASP A 40 -8.11 -8.94 -10.88
CA ASP A 40 -8.24 -10.38 -10.61
C ASP A 40 -7.05 -11.18 -11.15
N ARG A 41 -6.48 -10.73 -12.26
CA ARG A 41 -5.37 -11.43 -12.92
C ARG A 41 -4.09 -11.45 -12.08
N TYR A 42 -3.97 -10.55 -11.10
CA TYR A 42 -2.77 -10.48 -10.27
C TYR A 42 -2.78 -11.46 -9.10
N LEU A 43 -3.93 -12.04 -8.80
CA LEU A 43 -4.01 -13.03 -7.72
C LEU A 43 -3.38 -14.35 -8.17
N ALA A 44 -2.44 -14.87 -7.39
CA ALA A 44 -1.77 -16.13 -7.70
C ALA A 44 -2.77 -17.28 -7.74
N ASP A 45 -2.60 -18.19 -8.71
CA ASP A 45 -3.51 -19.30 -8.91
C ASP A 45 -3.53 -20.24 -7.69
N ASP A 46 -2.37 -20.45 -7.06
CA ASP A 46 -2.28 -21.28 -5.86
C ASP A 46 -3.10 -20.70 -4.71
N VAL A 47 -3.09 -19.38 -4.58
CA VAL A 47 -3.89 -18.70 -3.56
C VAL A 47 -5.36 -18.81 -3.90
N ALA A 48 -5.72 -18.53 -5.15
CA ALA A 48 -7.11 -18.58 -5.60
C ALA A 48 -7.73 -19.97 -5.41
N ALA A 49 -6.95 -21.02 -5.64
CA ALA A 49 -7.42 -22.40 -5.50
C ALA A 49 -7.80 -22.75 -4.06
N LYS A 50 -7.25 -22.06 -3.08
CA LYS A 50 -7.54 -22.31 -1.65
C LYS A 50 -8.65 -21.45 -1.09
N LEU A 51 -9.20 -20.52 -1.88
CA LEU A 51 -10.22 -19.60 -1.41
C LEU A 51 -11.61 -20.20 -1.51
N PRO A 52 -12.47 -19.96 -0.50
CA PRO A 52 -13.87 -20.43 -0.54
C PRO A 52 -14.76 -19.57 -1.43
N VAL A 53 -14.23 -18.48 -2.01
CA VAL A 53 -14.99 -17.53 -2.83
C VAL A 53 -14.34 -17.36 -4.18
N GLN A 54 -15.06 -16.75 -5.10
CA GLN A 54 -14.55 -16.47 -6.43
C GLN A 54 -13.42 -15.44 -6.35
N ARG A 55 -12.50 -15.51 -7.32
CA ARG A 55 -11.37 -14.62 -7.42
C ARG A 55 -11.79 -13.14 -7.38
N HIS A 56 -12.80 -12.78 -8.16
CA HIS A 56 -13.28 -11.39 -8.23
C HIS A 56 -13.82 -10.91 -6.87
N THR A 57 -14.63 -11.75 -6.20
CA THR A 57 -15.17 -11.43 -4.88
C THR A 57 -14.03 -11.20 -3.86
N PHE A 58 -13.02 -12.05 -3.90
CA PHE A 58 -11.87 -11.90 -3.03
C PHE A 58 -11.15 -10.56 -3.31
N MET A 59 -10.96 -10.22 -4.58
CA MET A 59 -10.28 -8.95 -4.92
C MET A 59 -11.09 -7.73 -4.50
N GLN A 60 -12.42 -7.82 -4.51
CA GLN A 60 -13.25 -6.74 -3.96
C GLN A 60 -13.06 -6.59 -2.46
N ALA A 61 -12.96 -7.71 -1.73
CA ALA A 61 -12.65 -7.66 -0.29
C ALA A 61 -11.27 -7.04 -0.05
N VAL A 62 -10.28 -7.39 -0.86
CA VAL A 62 -8.95 -6.77 -0.82
C VAL A 62 -9.07 -5.27 -1.04
N GLY A 63 -9.92 -4.84 -1.98
CA GLY A 63 -10.14 -3.41 -2.24
C GLY A 63 -10.68 -2.68 -1.02
N LEU A 64 -11.63 -3.29 -0.30
CA LEU A 64 -12.14 -2.69 0.95
C LEU A 64 -11.04 -2.54 1.99
N ILE A 65 -10.21 -3.55 2.14
CA ILE A 65 -9.08 -3.51 3.09
C ILE A 65 -8.09 -2.42 2.68
N GLU A 66 -7.82 -2.28 1.40
CA GLU A 66 -6.91 -1.24 0.91
C GLU A 66 -7.44 0.17 1.16
N MET A 67 -8.74 0.38 0.95
CA MET A 67 -9.35 1.67 1.26
C MET A 67 -9.25 1.98 2.76
N ALA A 68 -9.50 0.98 3.60
CA ALA A 68 -9.34 1.13 5.05
C ALA A 68 -7.89 1.43 5.43
N ALA A 69 -6.93 0.78 4.77
CA ALA A 69 -5.51 1.02 5.02
C ALA A 69 -5.11 2.46 4.65
N GLY A 70 -5.62 2.97 3.51
CA GLY A 70 -5.38 4.35 3.13
C GLY A 70 -5.97 5.34 4.14
N MET A 71 -7.14 5.05 4.65
CA MET A 71 -7.75 5.89 5.70
C MET A 71 -6.95 5.83 7.01
N LEU A 72 -6.39 4.66 7.33
CA LEU A 72 -5.53 4.54 8.49
C LEU A 72 -4.26 5.39 8.33
N VAL A 73 -3.67 5.41 7.14
CA VAL A 73 -2.53 6.29 6.86
C VAL A 73 -2.93 7.75 7.08
N ALA A 74 -4.12 8.14 6.62
CA ALA A 74 -4.60 9.52 6.79
C ALA A 74 -4.73 9.88 8.27
N ALA A 75 -5.29 8.99 9.08
CA ALA A 75 -5.56 9.23 10.49
C ALA A 75 -4.33 9.03 11.38
N LYS A 76 -3.53 8.00 11.08
CA LYS A 76 -2.37 7.61 11.88
C LYS A 76 -1.25 7.13 10.96
N PRO A 77 -0.51 8.07 10.33
CA PRO A 77 0.45 7.72 9.30
C PRO A 77 1.57 6.80 9.77
N LYS A 78 1.97 6.86 11.04
CA LYS A 78 2.97 5.95 11.57
C LYS A 78 2.48 4.49 11.50
N TRP A 79 1.33 4.23 12.09
CA TRP A 79 0.78 2.87 12.10
C TRP A 79 0.28 2.46 10.73
N GLY A 80 -0.34 3.40 10.00
CA GLY A 80 -0.78 3.15 8.63
C GLY A 80 0.38 2.79 7.72
N GLY A 81 1.53 3.48 7.86
CA GLY A 81 2.73 3.17 7.09
C GLY A 81 3.21 1.74 7.34
N TYR A 82 3.24 1.29 8.60
CA TYR A 82 3.63 -0.09 8.91
C TYR A 82 2.63 -1.10 8.35
N VAL A 83 1.33 -0.82 8.48
CA VAL A 83 0.29 -1.70 7.95
C VAL A 83 0.40 -1.81 6.44
N VAL A 84 0.53 -0.69 5.74
CA VAL A 84 0.67 -0.68 4.28
C VAL A 84 1.95 -1.39 3.85
N GLY A 85 3.05 -1.18 4.58
CA GLY A 85 4.31 -1.88 4.29
C GLY A 85 4.15 -3.39 4.40
N ALA A 86 3.51 -3.87 5.46
CA ALA A 86 3.24 -5.30 5.64
C ALA A 86 2.30 -5.83 4.55
N TRP A 87 1.27 -5.07 4.20
CA TRP A 87 0.33 -5.42 3.14
C TRP A 87 1.04 -5.56 1.79
N LEU A 88 1.90 -4.59 1.46
CA LEU A 88 2.70 -4.66 0.23
C LEU A 88 3.63 -5.85 0.23
N GLY A 89 4.18 -6.21 1.39
CA GLY A 89 4.98 -7.44 1.50
C GLY A 89 4.19 -8.68 1.12
N GLY A 90 2.92 -8.75 1.54
CA GLY A 90 2.02 -9.84 1.16
C GLY A 90 1.73 -9.83 -0.35
N ILE A 91 1.53 -8.63 -0.91
CA ILE A 91 1.32 -8.49 -2.36
C ILE A 91 2.56 -8.96 -3.13
N VAL A 92 3.76 -8.59 -2.67
CA VAL A 92 5.01 -9.04 -3.28
C VAL A 92 5.07 -10.57 -3.29
N ALA A 93 4.77 -11.22 -2.16
CA ALA A 93 4.78 -12.68 -2.08
C ALA A 93 3.81 -13.29 -3.09
N ASN A 94 2.59 -12.74 -3.19
CA ASN A 94 1.59 -13.20 -4.15
C ASN A 94 2.07 -13.04 -5.59
N LEU A 95 2.58 -11.86 -5.94
CA LEU A 95 3.03 -11.58 -7.31
C LEU A 95 4.26 -12.39 -7.69
N TRP A 96 5.13 -12.67 -6.72
CA TRP A 96 6.32 -13.47 -6.98
C TRP A 96 5.97 -14.90 -7.44
N MET A 97 4.83 -15.41 -7.00
CA MET A 97 4.33 -16.71 -7.43
C MET A 97 3.83 -16.72 -8.87
N LYS A 98 3.73 -15.54 -9.50
CA LYS A 98 3.33 -15.39 -10.91
C LYS A 98 4.54 -14.87 -11.68
N PRO A 99 5.29 -15.74 -12.40
CA PRO A 99 6.53 -15.31 -13.06
C PRO A 99 6.36 -14.11 -13.97
N GLN A 100 5.21 -13.96 -14.62
CA GLN A 100 4.93 -12.84 -15.52
C GLN A 100 4.80 -11.51 -14.79
N TYR A 101 4.68 -11.51 -13.46
CA TYR A 101 4.50 -10.29 -12.66
C TYR A 101 5.62 -10.04 -11.66
N ARG A 102 6.77 -10.71 -11.81
CA ARG A 102 7.89 -10.51 -10.88
C ARG A 102 8.51 -9.12 -10.99
N ASP A 103 8.42 -8.49 -12.17
CA ASP A 103 8.82 -7.10 -12.33
C ASP A 103 7.93 -6.17 -11.49
N ILE A 104 6.63 -6.43 -11.48
CA ILE A 104 5.70 -5.67 -10.64
C ILE A 104 5.97 -5.92 -9.17
N ALA A 105 6.28 -7.17 -8.79
CA ALA A 105 6.65 -7.50 -7.42
C ALA A 105 7.87 -6.71 -6.97
N LEU A 106 8.88 -6.58 -7.82
CA LEU A 106 10.07 -5.82 -7.49
C LEU A 106 9.75 -4.33 -7.28
N ARG A 107 8.86 -3.76 -8.10
CA ARG A 107 8.39 -2.40 -7.92
C ARG A 107 7.70 -2.25 -6.55
N ASP A 108 6.89 -3.22 -6.16
CA ASP A 108 6.15 -3.16 -4.91
C ASP A 108 7.05 -3.31 -3.68
N VAL A 109 8.22 -3.95 -3.82
CA VAL A 109 9.25 -3.92 -2.77
C VAL A 109 9.67 -2.47 -2.50
N GLY A 110 9.90 -1.70 -3.57
CA GLY A 110 10.21 -0.27 -3.43
C GLY A 110 9.10 0.51 -2.74
N LEU A 111 7.85 0.21 -3.08
CA LEU A 111 6.70 0.85 -2.43
C LEU A 111 6.62 0.46 -0.95
N ALA A 112 6.90 -0.80 -0.61
CA ALA A 112 6.92 -1.23 0.79
C ALA A 112 7.97 -0.47 1.58
N LEU A 113 9.15 -0.27 1.01
CA LEU A 113 10.20 0.53 1.65
C LEU A 113 9.74 1.98 1.84
N GLY A 114 9.04 2.54 0.86
CA GLY A 114 8.46 3.88 0.97
C GLY A 114 7.46 3.98 2.11
N ALA A 115 6.60 2.97 2.27
CA ALA A 115 5.62 2.94 3.37
C ALA A 115 6.32 2.89 4.73
N LEU A 116 7.38 2.11 4.84
CA LEU A 116 8.17 2.05 6.07
C LEU A 116 8.87 3.38 6.34
N ALA A 117 9.37 4.03 5.30
CA ALA A 117 9.96 5.37 5.42
C ALA A 117 8.93 6.38 5.93
N LEU A 118 7.70 6.33 5.43
CA LEU A 118 6.62 7.17 5.92
C LEU A 118 6.39 6.95 7.40
N ALA A 119 6.31 5.67 7.82
CA ALA A 119 6.10 5.33 9.22
C ALA A 119 7.20 5.90 10.12
N ARG A 120 8.45 5.80 9.68
CA ARG A 120 9.58 6.31 10.45
C ARG A 120 9.60 7.84 10.51
N LEU A 121 9.33 8.49 9.39
CA LEU A 121 9.25 9.95 9.35
C LEU A 121 8.09 10.46 10.21
N SER A 122 6.98 9.75 10.22
CA SER A 122 5.81 10.14 11.02
C SER A 122 6.09 10.13 12.50
N ALA A 123 6.99 9.25 12.97
CA ALA A 123 7.38 9.21 14.37
C ALA A 123 8.04 10.52 14.79
N ASP A 124 8.71 11.22 13.87
CA ASP A 124 9.39 12.48 14.14
C ASP A 124 8.51 13.70 13.83
N GLU A 125 7.69 13.62 12.78
CA GLU A 125 6.92 14.75 12.28
C GLU A 125 5.59 14.97 12.96
N MET A 126 5.03 13.95 13.60
CA MET A 126 3.71 14.01 14.24
C MET A 126 3.77 13.55 15.69
N PRO A 127 4.54 14.22 16.54
CA PRO A 127 4.68 13.81 17.93
C PRO A 127 3.40 13.96 18.74
N GLN A 128 2.55 14.90 18.35
CA GLN A 128 1.28 15.14 19.03
C GLN A 128 0.12 14.71 18.12
N GLY A 129 -0.64 13.78 18.51
CA GLY A 129 -1.83 13.43 17.80
C GLY A 129 -1.63 12.57 16.58
N ALA A 130 -0.45 12.07 16.41
CA ALA A 130 -0.19 11.15 15.32
C ALA A 130 -0.92 9.81 15.54
#